data_235ebdd4525f6fce7b0171df5afcf402
#
_entry.id   235ebdd4525f6fce7b0171df5afcf402
#
_cell.length_a   1.000
_cell.length_b   1.000
_cell.length_c   1.000
_cell.angle_alpha   90.00
_cell.angle_beta   90.00
_cell.angle_gamma   90.00
#
_symmetry.space_group_name_H-M   'P 1'
#
loop_
_entity.id
_entity.type
_entity.pdbx_description
1 polymer ?
#
loop_
_entity_poly.entity_id
_entity_poly.type
_entity_poly.pdbx_seq_one_letter_code
_entity_poly.pdbx_strand_id
1 'polypeptide(L)'
;MNYSDKYEVLWATPIRTATRSCKPIQKYFEFDVIGEHGFQIPKGKEEYFFVLNTRNPYTRMISIYHLFCVHYKLIPNNFNNWIRKKLYEEIKFPGYTLDYEYFIKKRITKTPDLLIRVESLYSDILKLPFFMDNSDELFDIVNDNILKNAYSSGYNYKEYYDQDLANYVYSYLEEDFVYFNYNKDSWKNGTP
;
A
#
# COMPACT_ATOMS: atom_id res chain seq x y z
N MET A 1 3.01 -11.85 -0.24
CA MET A 1 2.03 -12.44 0.68
C MET A 1 2.77 -12.99 1.88
N ASN A 2 2.36 -12.61 3.07
CA ASN A 2 2.81 -13.21 4.32
C ASN A 2 1.63 -14.00 4.89
N TYR A 3 1.88 -15.04 5.69
CA TYR A 3 0.81 -15.82 6.31
C TYR A 3 1.22 -16.31 7.70
N SER A 4 0.23 -16.61 8.51
CA SER A 4 0.40 -17.26 9.81
C SER A 4 -0.56 -18.44 9.91
N ASP A 5 -0.03 -19.64 10.08
CA ASP A 5 -0.83 -20.85 10.31
C ASP A 5 -1.46 -20.84 11.71
N LYS A 6 -0.77 -20.24 12.67
CA LYS A 6 -1.26 -20.10 14.05
C LYS A 6 -2.55 -19.30 14.16
N TYR A 7 -2.68 -18.25 13.34
CA TYR A 7 -3.83 -17.35 13.37
C TYR A 7 -4.74 -17.53 12.17
N GLU A 8 -4.41 -18.41 11.23
CA GLU A 8 -5.13 -18.63 9.97
C GLU A 8 -5.31 -17.33 9.18
N VAL A 9 -4.25 -16.53 9.06
CA VAL A 9 -4.27 -15.21 8.43
C VAL A 9 -3.31 -15.15 7.23
N LEU A 10 -3.79 -14.55 6.14
CA LEU A 10 -3.01 -14.07 5.01
C LEU A 10 -2.88 -12.56 5.11
N TRP A 11 -1.68 -12.02 4.90
CA TRP A 11 -1.48 -10.57 4.93
C TRP A 11 -0.66 -10.10 3.73
N ALA A 12 -1.32 -9.37 2.82
CA ALA A 12 -0.68 -8.75 1.67
C ALA A 12 -0.36 -7.28 1.95
N THR A 13 0.90 -6.92 1.70
CA THR A 13 1.39 -5.54 1.79
C THR A 13 1.95 -5.11 0.44
N PRO A 14 1.10 -4.62 -0.50
CA PRO A 14 1.56 -4.13 -1.79
C PRO A 14 2.62 -3.05 -1.64
N ILE A 15 3.38 -2.82 -2.71
CA ILE A 15 4.42 -1.78 -2.68
C ILE A 15 3.85 -0.41 -2.29
N ARG A 16 4.51 0.27 -1.37
CA ARG A 16 4.16 1.62 -0.84
C ARG A 16 2.84 1.68 -0.07
N THR A 17 2.40 0.56 0.51
CA THR A 17 1.25 0.47 1.40
C THR A 17 1.66 0.15 2.85
N ALA A 18 2.65 0.85 3.38
CA ALA A 18 3.16 0.72 4.75
C ALA A 18 3.83 -0.63 5.10
N THR A 19 4.42 -1.35 4.13
CA THR A 19 5.13 -2.61 4.37
C THR A 19 6.14 -2.51 5.52
N ARG A 20 6.92 -1.40 5.57
CA ARG A 20 7.94 -1.20 6.63
C ARG A 20 7.33 -1.09 8.02
N SER A 21 6.15 -0.49 8.15
CA SER A 21 5.44 -0.37 9.44
C SER A 21 4.79 -1.69 9.85
N CYS A 22 4.33 -2.49 8.89
CA CYS A 22 3.67 -3.78 9.16
C CYS A 22 4.66 -4.92 9.43
N LYS A 23 5.87 -4.88 8.88
CA LYS A 23 6.88 -5.94 9.07
C LYS A 23 7.19 -6.28 10.53
N PRO A 24 7.40 -5.32 11.45
CA PRO A 24 7.65 -5.64 12.86
C PRO A 24 6.46 -6.36 13.51
N ILE A 25 5.24 -5.99 13.15
CA ILE A 25 4.02 -6.62 13.65
C ILE A 25 3.92 -8.06 13.11
N GLN A 26 4.12 -8.24 11.82
CA GLN A 26 4.14 -9.57 11.20
C GLN A 26 5.22 -10.46 11.81
N LYS A 27 6.40 -9.90 12.10
CA LYS A 27 7.50 -10.65 12.77
C LYS A 27 7.13 -11.02 14.19
N TYR A 28 6.51 -10.12 14.96
CA TYR A 28 6.06 -10.40 16.32
C TYR A 28 5.07 -11.58 16.38
N PHE A 29 4.15 -11.63 15.41
CA PHE A 29 3.18 -12.72 15.27
C PHE A 29 3.68 -13.91 14.43
N GLU A 30 4.99 -14.02 14.22
CA GLU A 30 5.64 -15.16 13.56
C GLU A 30 5.06 -15.47 12.16
N PHE A 31 4.75 -14.42 11.38
CA PHE A 31 4.30 -14.60 10.00
C PHE A 31 5.42 -15.12 9.09
N ASP A 32 5.14 -16.16 8.34
CA ASP A 32 5.98 -16.65 7.26
C ASP A 32 5.90 -15.74 6.02
N VAL A 33 7.03 -15.55 5.35
CA VAL A 33 7.16 -14.68 4.17
C VAL A 33 7.31 -15.53 2.91
N ILE A 34 6.31 -15.51 2.02
CA ILE A 34 6.40 -16.15 0.69
C ILE A 34 6.96 -15.17 -0.33
N GLY A 35 6.65 -13.89 -0.21
CA GLY A 35 7.14 -12.83 -1.09
C GLY A 35 6.62 -11.48 -0.64
N GLU A 36 7.52 -10.48 -0.54
CA GLU A 36 7.24 -9.20 0.12
C GLU A 36 6.01 -8.46 -0.42
N HIS A 37 5.74 -8.55 -1.72
CA HIS A 37 4.63 -7.83 -2.36
C HIS A 37 3.72 -8.75 -3.16
N GLY A 38 3.80 -10.06 -2.91
CA GLY A 38 3.00 -11.06 -3.60
C GLY A 38 1.53 -11.07 -3.20
N PHE A 39 0.69 -11.51 -4.13
CA PHE A 39 -0.75 -11.72 -3.91
C PHE A 39 -1.15 -13.19 -4.06
N GLN A 40 -0.20 -14.04 -4.40
CA GLN A 40 -0.49 -15.45 -4.60
C GLN A 40 -0.83 -16.09 -3.26
N ILE A 41 -2.03 -16.63 -3.16
CA ILE A 41 -2.49 -17.38 -2.00
C ILE A 41 -1.80 -18.76 -2.04
N PRO A 42 -1.15 -19.18 -0.94
CA PRO A 42 -0.56 -20.50 -0.86
C PRO A 42 -1.64 -21.58 -0.91
N LYS A 43 -1.31 -22.68 -1.55
CA LYS A 43 -2.22 -23.83 -1.64
C LYS A 43 -2.64 -24.31 -0.24
N GLY A 44 -3.92 -24.52 -0.05
CA GLY A 44 -4.52 -24.98 1.20
C GLY A 44 -4.76 -23.87 2.23
N LYS A 45 -4.59 -22.59 1.85
CA LYS A 45 -4.84 -21.43 2.71
C LYS A 45 -5.92 -20.50 2.13
N GLU A 46 -6.74 -21.01 1.24
CA GLU A 46 -7.78 -20.25 0.55
C GLU A 46 -8.84 -19.71 1.50
N GLU A 47 -9.06 -20.41 2.62
CA GLU A 47 -10.06 -20.03 3.64
C GLU A 47 -9.51 -19.12 4.75
N TYR A 48 -8.20 -18.87 4.78
CA TYR A 48 -7.59 -18.00 5.80
C TYR A 48 -8.14 -16.58 5.72
N PHE A 49 -8.24 -15.92 6.86
CA PHE A 49 -8.64 -14.51 6.96
C PHE A 49 -7.66 -13.62 6.18
N PHE A 50 -8.16 -12.90 5.18
CA PHE A 50 -7.31 -12.14 4.26
C PHE A 50 -7.25 -10.66 4.62
N VAL A 51 -6.08 -10.21 5.02
CA VAL A 51 -5.74 -8.82 5.31
C VAL A 51 -5.02 -8.21 4.11
N LEU A 52 -5.48 -7.07 3.63
CA LEU A 52 -4.87 -6.34 2.53
C LEU A 52 -4.56 -4.91 2.93
N ASN A 53 -3.30 -4.51 2.80
CA ASN A 53 -2.94 -3.10 2.90
C ASN A 53 -3.31 -2.36 1.61
N THR A 54 -3.86 -1.17 1.77
CA THR A 54 -4.15 -0.25 0.67
C THR A 54 -3.71 1.17 1.02
N ARG A 55 -3.68 2.02 0.02
CA ARG A 55 -3.34 3.44 0.14
C ARG A 55 -4.08 4.21 -0.93
N ASN A 56 -4.48 5.45 -0.61
CA ASN A 56 -5.05 6.36 -1.58
C ASN A 56 -4.18 6.40 -2.85
N PRO A 57 -4.74 6.14 -4.05
CA PRO A 57 -3.94 6.02 -5.27
C PRO A 57 -3.10 7.26 -5.56
N TYR A 58 -3.60 8.47 -5.32
CA TYR A 58 -2.80 9.70 -5.51
C TYR A 58 -1.56 9.72 -4.63
N THR A 59 -1.71 9.45 -3.34
CA THR A 59 -0.61 9.47 -2.38
C THR A 59 0.35 8.30 -2.60
N ARG A 60 -0.18 7.17 -3.09
CA ARG A 60 0.61 6.02 -3.46
C ARG A 60 1.53 6.33 -4.64
N MET A 61 1.01 7.00 -5.68
CA MET A 61 1.80 7.40 -6.86
C MET A 61 2.92 8.39 -6.49
N ILE A 62 2.66 9.38 -5.64
CA ILE A 62 3.71 10.28 -5.11
C ILE A 62 4.78 9.46 -4.38
N SER A 63 4.36 8.52 -3.54
CA SER A 63 5.29 7.69 -2.78
C SER A 63 6.15 6.77 -3.67
N ILE A 64 5.59 6.27 -4.77
CA ILE A 64 6.33 5.51 -5.78
C ILE A 64 7.33 6.43 -6.51
N TYR A 65 6.91 7.62 -6.91
CA TYR A 65 7.78 8.61 -7.54
C TYR A 65 9.01 8.91 -6.68
N HIS A 66 8.82 9.19 -5.39
CA HIS A 66 9.95 9.44 -4.49
C HIS A 66 10.85 8.22 -4.29
N LEU A 67 10.29 7.02 -4.29
CA LEU A 67 11.08 5.80 -4.26
C LEU A 67 12.02 5.75 -5.47
N PHE A 68 11.51 6.07 -6.66
CA PHE A 68 12.33 6.10 -7.89
C PHE A 68 13.39 7.20 -7.86
N CYS A 69 13.05 8.40 -7.41
CA CYS A 69 14.00 9.50 -7.29
C CYS A 69 15.19 9.12 -6.39
N VAL A 70 14.92 8.48 -5.26
CA VAL A 70 15.94 8.14 -4.26
C VAL A 70 16.77 6.94 -4.69
N HIS A 71 16.15 5.85 -5.11
CA HIS A 71 16.86 4.59 -5.39
C HIS A 71 17.56 4.59 -6.74
N TYR A 72 16.98 5.21 -7.75
CA TYR A 72 17.52 5.16 -9.10
C TYR A 72 18.26 6.43 -9.49
N LYS A 73 18.39 7.41 -8.56
CA LYS A 73 19.02 8.72 -8.83
C LYS A 73 18.47 9.37 -10.11
N LEU A 74 17.26 8.99 -10.47
CA LEU A 74 16.55 9.60 -11.58
C LEU A 74 16.07 10.95 -11.06
N ILE A 75 16.51 12.03 -11.67
CA ILE A 75 15.90 13.35 -11.51
C ILE A 75 14.84 13.44 -12.62
N PRO A 76 13.61 13.01 -12.37
CA PRO A 76 12.56 13.23 -13.35
C PRO A 76 12.35 14.74 -13.45
N ASN A 77 12.19 15.26 -14.64
CA ASN A 77 12.03 16.68 -14.86
C ASN A 77 10.87 17.28 -14.06
N ASN A 78 9.83 16.52 -13.83
CA ASN A 78 8.78 16.78 -12.84
C ASN A 78 7.88 15.53 -12.66
N PHE A 79 7.05 15.55 -11.62
CA PHE A 79 6.12 14.47 -11.30
C PHE A 79 5.09 14.23 -12.42
N ASN A 80 4.53 15.30 -13.00
CA ASN A 80 3.51 15.24 -14.06
C ASN A 80 4.04 14.45 -15.28
N ASN A 81 5.20 14.82 -15.80
CA ASN A 81 5.80 14.12 -16.95
C ASN A 81 6.13 12.67 -16.60
N TRP A 82 6.63 12.43 -15.40
CA TRP A 82 6.98 11.10 -14.94
C TRP A 82 5.73 10.19 -14.87
N ILE A 83 4.63 10.64 -14.26
CA ILE A 83 3.46 9.79 -14.05
C ILE A 83 2.72 9.51 -15.36
N ARG A 84 2.61 10.50 -16.26
CA ARG A 84 2.01 10.29 -17.57
C ARG A 84 2.79 9.26 -18.38
N LYS A 85 4.10 9.38 -18.39
CA LYS A 85 4.97 8.40 -19.05
C LYS A 85 4.84 7.01 -18.41
N LYS A 86 4.76 6.91 -17.09
CA LYS A 86 4.65 5.65 -16.35
C LYS A 86 3.35 4.93 -16.59
N LEU A 87 2.24 5.63 -16.55
CA LEU A 87 0.93 5.02 -16.74
C LEU A 87 0.66 4.68 -18.22
N TYR A 88 1.29 5.40 -19.15
CA TYR A 88 1.10 5.18 -20.60
C TYR A 88 2.05 4.14 -21.20
N GLU A 89 3.33 4.12 -20.81
CA GLU A 89 4.37 3.39 -21.55
C GLU A 89 4.71 2.01 -20.96
N GLU A 90 4.02 1.50 -19.94
CA GLU A 90 4.43 0.22 -19.30
C GLU A 90 5.95 0.12 -19.12
N ILE A 91 6.59 1.13 -18.55
CA ILE A 91 8.06 1.21 -18.50
C ILE A 91 8.60 0.03 -17.69
N LYS A 92 9.16 -0.93 -18.39
CA LYS A 92 9.91 -2.05 -17.81
C LYS A 92 11.22 -1.53 -17.23
N PHE A 93 11.39 -1.66 -15.93
CA PHE A 93 12.70 -1.46 -15.29
C PHE A 93 13.45 -2.80 -15.25
N PRO A 94 14.78 -2.79 -15.47
CA PRO A 94 15.58 -4.00 -15.29
C PRO A 94 15.39 -4.54 -13.85
N GLY A 95 14.81 -5.73 -13.71
CA GLY A 95 14.58 -6.39 -12.43
C GLY A 95 13.24 -6.13 -11.74
N TYR A 96 12.39 -5.21 -12.27
CA TYR A 96 11.03 -4.99 -11.77
C TYR A 96 10.06 -4.87 -12.94
N THR A 97 9.15 -5.81 -13.04
CA THR A 97 7.98 -5.70 -13.93
C THR A 97 6.94 -4.84 -13.22
N LEU A 98 6.96 -3.55 -13.51
CA LEU A 98 6.09 -2.55 -12.88
C LEU A 98 4.60 -2.70 -13.20
N ASP A 99 4.27 -3.46 -14.22
CA ASP A 99 2.90 -3.73 -14.67
C ASP A 99 2.00 -4.28 -13.54
N TYR A 100 2.61 -4.87 -12.52
CA TYR A 100 1.92 -5.44 -11.37
C TYR A 100 1.79 -4.53 -10.16
N GLU A 101 2.45 -3.36 -10.16
CA GLU A 101 2.58 -2.58 -8.92
C GLU A 101 1.58 -1.43 -8.82
N TYR A 102 1.02 -0.98 -9.94
CA TYR A 102 0.10 0.16 -9.94
C TYR A 102 -1.32 -0.22 -9.56
N PHE A 103 -1.78 -1.37 -10.01
CA PHE A 103 -3.15 -1.83 -9.80
C PHE A 103 -3.20 -2.87 -8.69
N ILE A 104 -3.71 -2.49 -7.53
CA ILE A 104 -3.89 -3.46 -6.44
C ILE A 104 -5.10 -4.35 -6.76
N LYS A 105 -6.22 -3.77 -7.19
CA LYS A 105 -7.46 -4.50 -7.47
C LYS A 105 -7.28 -5.62 -8.50
N LYS A 106 -6.56 -5.37 -9.58
CA LYS A 106 -6.34 -6.37 -10.65
C LYS A 106 -5.53 -7.59 -10.20
N ARG A 107 -4.88 -7.54 -9.06
CA ARG A 107 -4.01 -8.60 -8.56
C ARG A 107 -4.63 -9.46 -7.48
N ILE A 108 -5.69 -9.00 -6.83
CA ILE A 108 -6.35 -9.76 -5.78
C ILE A 108 -7.29 -10.78 -6.36
N THR A 109 -7.14 -12.03 -5.94
CA THR A 109 -7.97 -13.17 -6.36
C THR A 109 -9.03 -13.54 -5.33
N LYS A 110 -8.89 -13.03 -4.10
CA LYS A 110 -9.83 -13.20 -2.98
C LYS A 110 -10.23 -11.83 -2.45
N THR A 111 -11.50 -11.62 -2.11
CA THR A 111 -11.95 -10.41 -1.43
C THR A 111 -11.30 -10.32 -0.05
N PRO A 112 -10.67 -9.19 0.32
CA PRO A 112 -10.10 -9.04 1.66
C PRO A 112 -11.21 -9.01 2.73
N ASP A 113 -10.97 -9.69 3.83
CA ASP A 113 -11.81 -9.65 5.02
C ASP A 113 -11.55 -8.38 5.84
N LEU A 114 -10.31 -7.85 5.76
CA LEU A 114 -9.92 -6.58 6.39
C LEU A 114 -9.04 -5.75 5.45
N LEU A 115 -9.40 -4.48 5.27
CA LEU A 115 -8.55 -3.48 4.63
C LEU A 115 -7.81 -2.66 5.68
N ILE A 116 -6.48 -2.61 5.57
CA ILE A 116 -5.62 -1.71 6.36
C ILE A 116 -5.22 -0.55 5.46
N ARG A 117 -5.76 0.64 5.72
CA ARG A 117 -5.41 1.85 4.98
C ARG A 117 -4.19 2.53 5.60
N VAL A 118 -3.27 2.98 4.76
CA VAL A 118 -2.11 3.74 5.22
C VAL A 118 -2.53 5.00 5.98
N GLU A 119 -3.61 5.58 5.56
CA GLU A 119 -4.20 6.82 6.10
C GLU A 119 -4.80 6.65 7.51
N SER A 120 -5.27 5.45 7.82
CA SER A 120 -5.82 5.07 9.12
C SER A 120 -5.09 3.87 9.73
N LEU A 121 -3.79 3.74 9.42
CA LEU A 121 -2.98 2.56 9.68
C LEU A 121 -3.09 2.06 11.13
N TYR A 122 -2.98 2.98 12.09
CA TYR A 122 -3.07 2.65 13.51
C TYR A 122 -4.42 2.02 13.87
N SER A 123 -5.50 2.73 13.57
CA SER A 123 -6.85 2.27 13.91
C SER A 123 -7.28 1.01 13.15
N ASP A 124 -6.75 0.79 11.94
CA ASP A 124 -7.05 -0.40 11.17
C ASP A 124 -6.26 -1.63 11.67
N ILE A 125 -5.02 -1.45 12.10
CA ILE A 125 -4.23 -2.54 12.70
C ILE A 125 -4.87 -3.08 13.98
N LEU A 126 -5.49 -2.21 14.79
CA LEU A 126 -6.19 -2.64 16.00
C LEU A 126 -7.41 -3.54 15.74
N LYS A 127 -7.89 -3.61 14.50
CA LYS A 127 -9.00 -4.49 14.08
C LYS A 127 -8.54 -5.91 13.71
N LEU A 128 -7.23 -6.18 13.71
CA LEU A 128 -6.73 -7.52 13.42
C LEU A 128 -7.25 -8.52 14.47
N PRO A 129 -7.76 -9.70 14.04
CA PRO A 129 -8.45 -10.62 14.96
C PRO A 129 -7.57 -11.14 16.08
N PHE A 130 -6.26 -11.20 15.88
CA PHE A 130 -5.29 -11.67 16.87
C PHE A 130 -4.72 -10.54 17.76
N PHE A 131 -5.16 -9.30 17.55
CA PHE A 131 -4.63 -8.16 18.30
C PHE A 131 -5.27 -8.04 19.70
N MET A 132 -6.52 -8.46 19.85
CA MET A 132 -7.30 -8.29 21.07
C MET A 132 -6.71 -9.05 22.28
N ASP A 133 -5.95 -10.11 22.03
CA ASP A 133 -5.40 -10.99 23.09
C ASP A 133 -4.01 -10.54 23.60
N ASN A 134 -3.39 -9.48 23.01
CA ASN A 134 -1.98 -9.14 23.25
C ASN A 134 -1.76 -7.61 23.36
N SER A 135 -2.54 -6.92 24.19
CA SER A 135 -2.74 -5.48 24.05
C SER A 135 -1.53 -4.55 24.33
N ASP A 136 -0.79 -4.74 25.43
CA ASP A 136 0.12 -3.69 25.89
C ASP A 136 1.46 -3.62 25.15
N GLU A 137 2.17 -4.73 24.97
CA GLU A 137 3.45 -4.78 24.25
C GLU A 137 3.29 -4.44 22.76
N LEU A 138 2.15 -4.81 22.18
CA LEU A 138 1.80 -4.50 20.79
C LEU A 138 1.50 -3.04 20.56
N PHE A 139 0.90 -2.35 21.52
CA PHE A 139 0.69 -0.91 21.44
C PHE A 139 2.02 -0.18 21.27
N ASP A 140 3.05 -0.58 22.00
CA ASP A 140 4.37 0.04 21.90
C ASP A 140 5.04 -0.26 20.55
N ILE A 141 4.98 -1.53 20.09
CA ILE A 141 5.52 -1.91 18.78
C ILE A 141 4.82 -1.16 17.63
N VAL A 142 3.48 -1.05 17.70
CA VAL A 142 2.70 -0.36 16.67
C VAL A 142 2.98 1.14 16.68
N ASN A 143 2.94 1.78 17.85
CA ASN A 143 3.20 3.20 17.99
C ASN A 143 4.61 3.56 17.50
N ASP A 144 5.63 2.87 17.98
CA ASP A 144 7.02 3.12 17.62
C ASP A 144 7.26 3.00 16.11
N ASN A 145 6.70 1.98 15.47
CA ASN A 145 6.94 1.72 14.05
C ASN A 145 6.06 2.57 13.14
N ILE A 146 4.82 2.86 13.52
CA ILE A 146 3.96 3.76 12.76
C ILE A 146 4.48 5.18 12.83
N LEU A 147 4.81 5.68 14.01
CA LEU A 147 5.32 7.04 14.20
C LEU A 147 6.65 7.24 13.47
N LYS A 148 7.61 6.30 13.57
CA LYS A 148 8.90 6.37 12.87
C LYS A 148 8.75 6.41 11.34
N ASN A 149 7.73 5.78 10.79
CA ASN A 149 7.51 5.70 9.34
C ASN A 149 6.47 6.71 8.82
N ALA A 150 5.61 7.28 9.66
CA ALA A 150 4.61 8.29 9.28
C ALA A 150 5.25 9.60 8.81
N TYR A 151 6.42 9.96 9.33
CA TYR A 151 7.15 11.16 8.94
C TYR A 151 7.59 11.20 7.47
N SER A 152 7.55 10.09 6.76
CA SER A 152 7.88 10.05 5.32
C SER A 152 6.71 10.43 4.41
N SER A 153 5.53 10.69 4.92
CA SER A 153 4.31 10.91 4.14
C SER A 153 3.74 12.35 4.18
N GLY A 154 4.48 13.29 4.74
CA GLY A 154 4.07 14.70 4.81
C GLY A 154 4.14 15.46 3.46
N TYR A 155 3.80 14.78 2.36
CA TYR A 155 3.74 15.42 1.06
C TYR A 155 2.49 16.29 0.95
N ASN A 156 2.67 17.55 0.57
CA ASN A 156 1.56 18.42 0.20
C ASN A 156 1.05 18.01 -1.20
N TYR A 157 -0.05 17.30 -1.26
CA TYR A 157 -0.60 16.78 -2.53
C TYR A 157 -0.90 17.86 -3.56
N LYS A 158 -1.23 19.07 -3.10
CA LYS A 158 -1.49 20.22 -3.98
C LYS A 158 -0.28 20.67 -4.81
N GLU A 159 0.92 20.29 -4.38
CA GLU A 159 2.16 20.55 -5.13
C GLU A 159 2.36 19.58 -6.28
N TYR A 160 1.71 18.42 -6.24
CA TYR A 160 1.88 17.36 -7.23
C TYR A 160 0.75 17.29 -8.25
N TYR A 161 -0.47 17.63 -7.85
CA TYR A 161 -1.66 17.48 -8.69
C TYR A 161 -2.34 18.79 -8.98
N ASP A 162 -2.62 19.02 -10.26
CA ASP A 162 -3.68 19.88 -10.74
C ASP A 162 -4.91 19.04 -11.15
N GLN A 163 -5.99 19.70 -11.56
CA GLN A 163 -7.23 19.02 -11.94
C GLN A 163 -7.04 18.07 -13.13
N ASP A 164 -6.22 18.46 -14.10
CA ASP A 164 -6.00 17.68 -15.32
C ASP A 164 -5.20 16.41 -15.01
N LEU A 165 -4.11 16.53 -14.25
CA LEU A 165 -3.31 15.38 -13.84
C LEU A 165 -4.09 14.44 -12.91
N ALA A 166 -4.89 14.99 -12.00
CA ALA A 166 -5.72 14.18 -11.11
C ALA A 166 -6.77 13.37 -11.90
N ASN A 167 -7.45 14.01 -12.87
CA ASN A 167 -8.37 13.30 -13.76
C ASN A 167 -7.67 12.19 -14.56
N TYR A 168 -6.47 12.48 -15.06
CA TYR A 168 -5.67 11.49 -15.79
C TYR A 168 -5.33 10.28 -14.92
N VAL A 169 -4.83 10.50 -13.70
CA VAL A 169 -4.50 9.41 -12.76
C VAL A 169 -5.75 8.65 -12.35
N TYR A 170 -6.85 9.35 -12.09
CA TYR A 170 -8.12 8.71 -11.76
C TYR A 170 -8.57 7.76 -12.89
N SER A 171 -8.54 8.21 -14.15
CA SER A 171 -8.98 7.37 -15.27
C SER A 171 -8.19 6.07 -15.43
N TYR A 172 -6.92 6.08 -15.05
CA TYR A 172 -6.07 4.88 -15.08
C TYR A 172 -6.26 3.95 -13.87
N LEU A 173 -6.52 4.52 -12.69
CA LEU A 173 -6.60 3.80 -11.42
C LEU A 173 -8.03 3.71 -10.87
N GLU A 174 -9.05 3.96 -11.72
CA GLU A 174 -10.46 4.01 -11.34
C GLU A 174 -10.90 2.76 -10.58
N GLU A 175 -10.46 1.57 -11.01
CA GLU A 175 -10.78 0.32 -10.32
C GLU A 175 -10.29 0.30 -8.86
N ASP A 176 -9.08 0.83 -8.59
CA ASP A 176 -8.55 0.93 -7.22
C ASP A 176 -9.31 1.99 -6.40
N PHE A 177 -9.64 3.14 -7.01
CA PHE A 177 -10.45 4.17 -6.34
C PHE A 177 -11.81 3.63 -5.92
N VAL A 178 -12.53 3.02 -6.86
CA VAL A 178 -13.88 2.50 -6.64
C VAL A 178 -13.87 1.33 -5.66
N TYR A 179 -13.00 0.35 -5.89
CA TYR A 179 -12.97 -0.86 -5.06
C TYR A 179 -12.58 -0.60 -3.61
N PHE A 180 -11.62 0.29 -3.38
CA PHE A 180 -11.16 0.64 -2.04
C PHE A 180 -11.88 1.84 -1.43
N ASN A 181 -12.91 2.36 -2.13
CA ASN A 181 -13.72 3.50 -1.69
C ASN A 181 -12.89 4.76 -1.37
N TYR A 182 -11.97 5.13 -2.27
CA TYR A 182 -11.25 6.39 -2.21
C TYR A 182 -11.96 7.48 -3.02
N ASN A 183 -12.03 8.68 -2.46
CA ASN A 183 -12.66 9.81 -3.15
C ASN A 183 -11.74 10.31 -4.30
N LYS A 184 -12.32 10.48 -5.50
CA LYS A 184 -11.63 11.02 -6.69
C LYS A 184 -11.10 12.44 -6.50
N ASP A 185 -11.68 13.20 -5.57
CA ASP A 185 -11.29 14.58 -5.26
C ASP A 185 -10.37 14.67 -4.01
N SER A 186 -9.95 13.53 -3.45
CA SER A 186 -9.12 13.49 -2.24
C SER A 186 -7.78 14.23 -2.35
N TRP A 187 -7.27 14.42 -3.57
CA TRP A 187 -6.06 15.21 -3.83
C TRP A 187 -6.22 16.71 -3.45
N LYS A 188 -7.45 17.24 -3.45
CA LYS A 188 -7.73 18.66 -3.16
C LYS A 188 -7.53 19.00 -1.69
N ASN A 189 -7.79 18.04 -0.80
CA ASN A 189 -7.86 18.29 0.64
C ASN A 189 -6.60 17.87 1.39
N GLY A 190 -5.68 17.18 0.72
CA GLY A 190 -4.49 16.61 1.36
C GLY A 190 -4.79 15.52 2.38
N THR A 191 -6.05 15.12 2.51
CA THR A 191 -6.55 14.05 3.38
C THR A 191 -7.16 12.94 2.54
N PRO A 192 -6.98 11.69 2.95
CA PRO A 192 -7.61 10.55 2.31
C PRO A 192 -9.11 10.58 2.46
#